data_bc9fbd9ceddd203f07ac57ecf1edc3e8
#
_entry.id   bc9fbd9ceddd203f07ac57ecf1edc3e8
#
_cell.length_a   1.000
_cell.length_b   1.000
_cell.length_c   1.000
_cell.angle_alpha   90.00
_cell.angle_beta   90.00
_cell.angle_gamma   90.00
#
_symmetry.space_group_name_H-M   'P 1'
#
loop_
_entity.id
_entity.type
_entity.pdbx_description
1 polymer ?
#
loop_
_entity_poly.entity_id
_entity_poly.type
_entity_poly.pdbx_seq_one_letter_code
_entity_poly.pdbx_strand_id
1 'polypeptide(L)'
;MAAEATITQLLERWSGGDRAALDDVTRLVYDHLHQIAARHMVRENAHHTLTPTAVVHEAYMRLADYGMALNNRGHFLAIAAREMRRVLV
;
A
#
# COMPACT_ATOMS: atom_id res chain seq x y z
N MET A 1 -8.71 17.54 -6.11
CA MET A 1 -7.47 17.50 -6.90
C MET A 1 -7.49 16.31 -7.84
N ALA A 2 -6.89 16.47 -8.99
CA ALA A 2 -6.89 15.42 -10.02
C ALA A 2 -6.30 14.11 -9.53
N ALA A 3 -5.21 14.16 -8.74
CA ALA A 3 -4.55 12.95 -8.25
C ALA A 3 -5.47 12.14 -7.32
N GLU A 4 -6.21 12.81 -6.44
CA GLU A 4 -7.14 12.14 -5.54
C GLU A 4 -8.27 11.45 -6.31
N ALA A 5 -8.84 12.14 -7.29
CA ALA A 5 -9.89 11.56 -8.13
C ALA A 5 -9.36 10.36 -8.93
N THR A 6 -8.13 10.47 -9.44
CA THR A 6 -7.52 9.38 -10.19
C THR A 6 -7.32 8.14 -9.31
N ILE A 7 -6.85 8.33 -8.08
CA ILE A 7 -6.63 7.22 -7.16
C ILE A 7 -7.97 6.54 -6.84
N THR A 8 -9.01 7.32 -6.55
CA THR A 8 -10.33 6.76 -6.26
C THR A 8 -10.86 5.96 -7.45
N GLN A 9 -10.71 6.48 -8.67
CA GLN A 9 -11.16 5.78 -9.86
C GLN A 9 -10.39 4.47 -10.06
N LEU A 10 -9.09 4.48 -9.82
CA LEU A 10 -8.28 3.28 -9.94
C LEU A 10 -8.67 2.23 -8.90
N LEU A 11 -8.96 2.66 -7.68
CA LEU A 11 -9.43 1.75 -6.63
C LEU A 11 -10.77 1.12 -6.98
N GLU A 12 -11.67 1.90 -7.58
CA GLU A 12 -12.94 1.37 -8.07
C GLU A 12 -12.72 0.32 -9.15
N ARG A 13 -11.82 0.58 -10.09
CA ARG A 13 -11.51 -0.36 -11.16
C ARG A 13 -10.89 -1.64 -10.60
N TRP A 14 -10.02 -1.51 -9.62
CA TRP A 14 -9.43 -2.68 -8.98
C TRP A 14 -10.49 -3.51 -8.26
N SER A 15 -11.40 -2.86 -7.54
CA SER A 15 -12.51 -3.54 -6.87
C SER A 15 -13.41 -4.28 -7.87
N GLY A 16 -13.48 -3.76 -9.09
CA GLY A 16 -14.25 -4.38 -10.16
C GLY A 16 -13.52 -5.47 -10.93
N GLY A 17 -12.29 -5.81 -10.50
CA GLY A 17 -11.54 -6.90 -11.12
C GLY A 17 -10.34 -6.48 -11.96
N ASP A 18 -10.08 -5.20 -12.12
CA ASP A 18 -8.92 -4.72 -12.89
C ASP A 18 -7.66 -4.77 -12.01
N ARG A 19 -6.92 -5.85 -12.14
CA ARG A 19 -5.74 -6.08 -11.31
C ARG A 19 -4.62 -5.07 -11.58
N ALA A 20 -4.51 -4.58 -12.80
CA ALA A 20 -3.50 -3.60 -13.15
C ALA A 20 -3.73 -2.27 -12.43
N ALA A 21 -4.96 -1.97 -12.05
CA ALA A 21 -5.28 -0.74 -11.35
C ALA A 21 -4.58 -0.64 -9.98
N LEU A 22 -4.42 -1.75 -9.28
CA LEU A 22 -3.72 -1.74 -7.99
C LEU A 22 -2.25 -1.36 -8.18
N ASP A 23 -1.62 -1.85 -9.24
CA ASP A 23 -0.25 -1.51 -9.56
C ASP A 23 -0.11 -0.01 -9.85
N ASP A 24 -1.07 0.55 -10.57
CA ASP A 24 -1.08 1.97 -10.89
C ASP A 24 -1.23 2.83 -9.63
N VAL A 25 -2.13 2.45 -8.72
CA VAL A 25 -2.30 3.16 -7.45
C VAL A 25 -1.00 3.10 -6.65
N THR A 26 -0.38 1.93 -6.57
CA THR A 26 0.85 1.74 -5.82
C THR A 26 1.95 2.66 -6.34
N ARG A 27 2.07 2.80 -7.65
CA ARG A 27 3.06 3.70 -8.24
C ARG A 27 2.79 5.16 -7.88
N LEU A 28 1.53 5.57 -7.91
CA LEU A 28 1.16 6.96 -7.63
C LEU A 28 1.47 7.37 -6.20
N VAL A 29 1.41 6.44 -5.26
CA VAL A 29 1.66 6.75 -3.85
C VAL A 29 2.92 6.06 -3.32
N TYR A 30 3.79 5.61 -4.20
CA TYR A 30 4.97 4.83 -3.83
C TYR A 30 5.84 5.53 -2.81
N ASP A 31 6.13 6.82 -3.02
CA ASP A 31 6.99 7.55 -2.09
C ASP A 31 6.37 7.62 -0.70
N HIS A 32 5.07 7.80 -0.64
CA HIS A 32 4.36 7.83 0.64
C HIS A 32 4.40 6.45 1.32
N LEU A 33 4.19 5.38 0.55
CA LEU A 33 4.28 4.02 1.08
C LEU A 33 5.68 3.74 1.63
N HIS A 34 6.70 4.19 0.91
CA HIS A 34 8.08 4.01 1.33
C HIS A 34 8.35 4.73 2.65
N GLN A 35 7.83 5.94 2.81
CA GLN A 35 7.96 6.69 4.06
C GLN A 35 7.27 5.98 5.23
N ILE A 36 6.09 5.43 4.98
CA ILE A 36 5.36 4.67 6.01
C ILE A 36 6.17 3.44 6.43
N ALA A 37 6.70 2.70 5.45
CA ALA A 37 7.51 1.53 5.72
C ALA A 37 8.73 1.88 6.56
N ALA A 38 9.43 2.96 6.20
CA ALA A 38 10.63 3.39 6.92
C ALA A 38 10.30 3.72 8.38
N ARG A 39 9.19 4.42 8.61
CA ARG A 39 8.77 4.76 9.98
C ARG A 39 8.42 3.52 10.78
N HIS A 40 7.72 2.56 10.18
CA HIS A 40 7.40 1.32 10.89
C HIS A 40 8.65 0.53 11.23
N MET A 41 9.64 0.50 10.34
CA MET A 41 10.89 -0.20 10.61
C MET A 41 11.62 0.39 11.82
N VAL A 42 11.63 1.71 11.94
CA VAL A 42 12.23 2.37 13.10
C VAL A 42 11.44 2.04 14.37
N ARG A 43 10.12 2.15 14.32
CA ARG A 43 9.26 1.93 15.49
C ARG A 43 9.30 0.49 15.99
N GLU A 44 9.36 -0.46 15.08
CA GLU A 44 9.40 -1.88 15.45
C GLU A 44 10.81 -2.34 15.79
N ASN A 45 11.77 -1.42 15.73
CA ASN A 45 13.16 -1.74 16.00
C ASN A 45 13.62 -2.93 15.18
N ALA A 46 13.31 -2.88 13.88
CA ALA A 46 13.54 -4.01 13.00
C ALA A 46 15.03 -4.20 12.74
N HIS A 47 15.52 -5.38 13.10
CA HIS A 47 16.92 -5.76 12.87
C HIS A 47 17.05 -6.71 11.69
N HIS A 48 16.07 -6.68 10.81
CA HIS A 48 16.04 -7.59 9.67
C HIS A 48 16.92 -7.08 8.55
N THR A 49 17.16 -7.97 7.60
CA THR A 49 17.75 -7.57 6.33
C THR A 49 16.73 -6.89 5.41
N LEU A 50 15.49 -6.77 5.83
CA LEU A 50 14.44 -6.11 5.05
C LEU A 50 14.74 -4.63 4.86
N THR A 51 14.46 -4.15 3.65
CA THR A 51 14.54 -2.74 3.32
C THR A 51 13.12 -2.17 3.26
N PRO A 52 12.95 -0.82 3.33
CA PRO A 52 11.62 -0.24 3.11
C PRO A 52 10.99 -0.69 1.80
N THR A 53 11.78 -0.81 0.73
CA THR A 53 11.28 -1.29 -0.56
C THR A 53 10.70 -2.70 -0.46
N ALA A 54 11.39 -3.59 0.25
CA ALA A 54 10.93 -4.95 0.44
C ALA A 54 9.63 -4.98 1.25
N VAL A 55 9.51 -4.14 2.27
CA VAL A 55 8.31 -4.05 3.08
C VAL A 55 7.12 -3.57 2.25
N VAL A 56 7.32 -2.56 1.40
CA VAL A 56 6.29 -2.08 0.49
C VAL A 56 5.86 -3.20 -0.45
N HIS A 57 6.81 -3.93 -1.00
CA HIS A 57 6.52 -5.02 -1.92
C HIS A 57 5.68 -6.12 -1.25
N GLU A 58 6.05 -6.52 -0.05
CA GLU A 58 5.30 -7.54 0.69
C GLU A 58 3.89 -7.07 1.00
N ALA A 59 3.72 -5.80 1.39
CA ALA A 59 2.41 -5.23 1.63
C ALA A 59 1.57 -5.22 0.36
N TYR A 60 2.19 -4.87 -0.77
CA TYR A 60 1.51 -4.89 -2.07
C TYR A 60 0.96 -6.29 -2.38
N MET A 61 1.78 -7.32 -2.17
CA MET A 61 1.36 -8.68 -2.43
C MET A 61 0.16 -9.09 -1.57
N ARG A 62 0.14 -8.65 -0.31
CA ARG A 62 -0.98 -8.92 0.58
C ARG A 62 -2.24 -8.17 0.13
N LEU A 63 -2.07 -6.92 -0.33
CA LEU A 63 -3.20 -6.13 -0.83
C LEU A 63 -3.79 -6.74 -2.10
N ALA A 64 -2.96 -7.35 -2.94
CA ALA A 64 -3.43 -7.98 -4.17
C ALA A 64 -4.42 -9.11 -3.88
N ASP A 65 -4.29 -9.74 -2.71
CA ASP A 65 -5.20 -10.81 -2.29
C ASP A 65 -6.35 -10.30 -1.41
N TYR A 66 -6.40 -8.98 -1.17
CA TYR A 66 -7.39 -8.40 -0.29
C TYR A 66 -8.76 -8.42 -0.96
N GLY A 67 -9.74 -8.97 -0.26
CA GLY A 67 -11.07 -9.12 -0.82
C GLY A 67 -12.01 -7.96 -0.55
N MET A 68 -11.55 -6.91 0.13
CA MET A 68 -12.39 -5.78 0.51
C MET A 68 -12.18 -4.60 -0.42
N ALA A 69 -13.24 -3.84 -0.65
CA ALA A 69 -13.15 -2.61 -1.40
C ALA A 69 -12.33 -1.57 -0.64
N LEU A 70 -11.42 -0.91 -1.35
CA LEU A 70 -10.65 0.20 -0.82
C LEU A 70 -11.21 1.47 -1.47
N ASN A 71 -11.79 2.35 -0.65
CA ASN A 71 -12.68 3.39 -1.17
C ASN A 71 -11.96 4.64 -1.65
N ASN A 72 -10.84 4.99 -1.02
CA ASN A 72 -10.11 6.22 -1.36
C ASN A 72 -8.66 6.09 -0.92
N ARG A 73 -7.89 7.15 -1.21
CA ARG A 73 -6.46 7.18 -0.91
C ARG A 73 -6.18 6.94 0.58
N GLY A 74 -6.92 7.62 1.45
CA GLY A 74 -6.72 7.46 2.90
C GLY A 74 -6.97 6.04 3.37
N HIS A 75 -8.06 5.43 2.91
CA HIS A 75 -8.39 4.05 3.25
C HIS A 75 -7.31 3.10 2.73
N PHE A 76 -6.90 3.29 1.48
CA PHE A 76 -5.83 2.47 0.89
C PHE A 76 -4.55 2.56 1.71
N LEU A 77 -4.11 3.76 2.05
CA LEU A 77 -2.87 3.95 2.81
C LEU A 77 -2.96 3.37 4.21
N ALA A 78 -4.12 3.48 4.86
CA ALA A 78 -4.32 2.92 6.19
C ALA A 78 -4.20 1.39 6.18
N ILE A 79 -4.81 0.75 5.19
CA ILE A 79 -4.73 -0.70 5.06
C ILE A 79 -3.32 -1.14 4.68
N ALA A 80 -2.67 -0.41 3.78
CA ALA A 80 -1.29 -0.70 3.40
C ALA A 80 -0.36 -0.60 4.61
N ALA A 81 -0.53 0.44 5.44
CA ALA A 81 0.27 0.60 6.66
C ALA A 81 0.08 -0.57 7.62
N ARG A 82 -1.15 -1.04 7.77
CA ARG A 82 -1.46 -2.20 8.60
C ARG A 82 -0.74 -3.45 8.11
N GLU A 83 -0.75 -3.68 6.79
CA GLU A 83 -0.09 -4.85 6.24
C GLU A 83 1.43 -4.76 6.35
N MET A 84 2.00 -3.55 6.21
CA MET A 84 3.43 -3.35 6.42
C MET A 84 3.82 -3.69 7.85
N ARG A 85 2.99 -3.27 8.82
CA ARG A 85 3.25 -3.58 10.22
C ARG A 85 3.23 -5.08 10.47
N ARG A 86 2.31 -5.79 9.84
CA ARG A 86 2.23 -7.25 9.97
C ARG A 86 3.46 -7.95 9.41
N VAL A 87 4.04 -7.39 8.36
CA VAL A 87 5.27 -7.93 7.78
C VAL A 87 6.42 -7.82 8.78
N LEU A 88 6.46 -6.73 9.56
CA LEU A 88 7.56 -6.44 10.47
C LEU A 88 7.40 -7.09 11.84
N VAL A 89 6.23 -7.51 12.20
CA VAL A 89 5.92 -8.18 13.46
C VAL A 89 5.83 -9.71 13.27
#